data_d5e7e03372e9489bac9b49403c9fc59a
#
_entry.id   d5e7e03372e9489bac9b49403c9fc59a
#
_cell.length_a   1.000
_cell.length_b   1.000
_cell.length_c   1.000
_cell.angle_alpha   90.00
_cell.angle_beta   90.00
_cell.angle_gamma   90.00
#
_symmetry.space_group_name_H-M   'P 1'
#
loop_
_entity.id
_entity.type
_entity.pdbx_description
1 polymer ?
#
loop_
_entity_poly.entity_id
_entity_poly.type
_entity_poly.pdbx_seq_one_letter_code
_entity_poly.pdbx_strand_id
1 'polypeptide(L)'
;MATRGALLKDYSSAYLSIGSSAWISKLHNNVIDDKKMRMQHFYDLDGKNMNICGTVQSAGASLEWAKNNFLPNKSFKEIERELAKIPFNKHILALPFFMGERTPHWDIARFGHRIS
;
A
#
# COMPACT_ATOMS: atom_id res chain seq x y z
N MET A 1 4.19 -12.72 -11.04
CA MET A 1 5.02 -13.70 -10.28
C MET A 1 4.64 -13.75 -8.81
N ALA A 2 4.71 -12.65 -8.04
CA ALA A 2 4.41 -12.65 -6.60
C ALA A 2 3.00 -13.17 -6.25
N THR A 3 1.99 -12.82 -7.04
CA THR A 3 0.60 -13.28 -6.83
C THR A 3 0.46 -14.80 -6.88
N ARG A 4 1.16 -15.45 -7.81
CA ARG A 4 1.19 -16.92 -7.89
C ARG A 4 2.03 -17.54 -6.77
N GLY A 5 3.11 -16.88 -6.37
CA GLY A 5 3.91 -17.28 -5.21
C GLY A 5 3.11 -17.21 -3.89
N ALA A 6 2.15 -16.29 -3.79
CA ALA A 6 1.21 -16.19 -2.68
C ALA A 6 0.05 -17.20 -2.73
N LEU A 7 0.08 -18.15 -3.70
CA LEU A 7 -0.93 -19.20 -3.85
C LEU A 7 -2.36 -18.70 -4.10
N LEU A 8 -2.54 -17.52 -4.67
CA LEU A 8 -3.86 -17.10 -5.14
C LEU A 8 -4.34 -18.03 -6.24
N LYS A 9 -5.38 -18.80 -5.94
CA LYS A 9 -5.94 -19.84 -6.83
C LYS A 9 -7.37 -19.53 -7.25
N ASP A 10 -8.00 -18.59 -6.63
CA ASP A 10 -9.41 -18.26 -6.83
C ASP A 10 -9.65 -16.74 -6.92
N TYR A 11 -10.85 -16.38 -7.33
CA TYR A 11 -11.27 -14.98 -7.50
C TYR A 11 -11.84 -14.36 -6.21
N SER A 12 -11.98 -15.13 -5.14
CA SER A 12 -12.54 -14.66 -3.86
C SER A 12 -11.48 -14.02 -2.98
N SER A 13 -10.24 -14.45 -3.14
CA SER A 13 -9.11 -14.03 -2.30
C SER A 13 -8.36 -12.86 -2.91
N ALA A 14 -7.73 -12.05 -2.05
CA ALA A 14 -6.79 -11.01 -2.44
C ALA A 14 -5.45 -11.24 -1.74
N TYR A 15 -4.39 -10.81 -2.38
CA TYR A 15 -3.02 -10.85 -1.85
C TYR A 15 -2.57 -9.45 -1.49
N LEU A 16 -2.09 -9.28 -0.27
CA LEU A 16 -1.50 -8.04 0.22
C LEU A 16 0.00 -8.26 0.46
N SER A 17 0.82 -7.40 -0.12
CA SER A 17 2.24 -7.32 0.14
C SER A 17 2.57 -5.98 0.77
N ILE A 18 3.30 -6.00 1.89
CA ILE A 18 3.73 -4.80 2.59
C ILE A 18 5.26 -4.86 2.73
N GLY A 19 5.92 -3.89 2.12
CA GLY A 19 7.35 -3.64 2.22
C GLY A 19 7.57 -2.14 2.37
N SER A 20 8.60 -1.58 1.74
CA SER A 20 8.78 -0.12 1.64
C SER A 20 7.59 0.56 0.96
N SER A 21 7.05 -0.07 -0.08
CA SER A 21 5.72 0.20 -0.65
C SER A 21 4.74 -0.92 -0.24
N ALA A 22 3.45 -0.72 -0.50
CA ALA A 22 2.45 -1.77 -0.33
C ALA A 22 1.60 -1.90 -1.58
N TRP A 23 1.12 -3.12 -1.85
CA TRP A 23 0.19 -3.36 -2.93
C TRP A 23 -0.76 -4.50 -2.59
N ILE A 24 -1.98 -4.36 -3.07
CA ILE A 24 -3.01 -5.38 -3.00
C ILE A 24 -3.30 -5.88 -4.41
N SER A 25 -3.44 -7.17 -4.58
CA SER A 25 -3.73 -7.78 -5.86
C SER A 25 -4.83 -8.81 -5.73
N LYS A 26 -5.69 -8.86 -6.74
CA LYS A 26 -6.78 -9.82 -6.85
C LYS A 26 -6.83 -10.38 -8.27
N LEU A 27 -7.08 -11.68 -8.40
CA LEU A 27 -7.38 -12.31 -9.69
C LEU A 27 -8.79 -11.96 -10.15
N HIS A 28 -8.94 -11.80 -11.46
CA HIS A 28 -10.21 -11.60 -12.12
C HIS A 28 -10.25 -12.32 -13.47
N ASN A 29 -11.39 -12.83 -13.85
CA ASN A 29 -11.54 -13.58 -15.11
C ASN A 29 -11.81 -12.71 -16.34
N ASN A 30 -12.09 -11.43 -16.14
CA ASN A 30 -12.41 -10.48 -17.20
C ASN A 30 -11.60 -9.19 -17.05
N VAL A 31 -11.42 -8.47 -18.14
CA VAL A 31 -10.92 -7.10 -18.10
C VAL A 31 -12.00 -6.21 -17.46
N ILE A 32 -11.63 -5.50 -16.41
CA ILE A 32 -12.48 -4.48 -15.80
C ILE A 32 -12.24 -3.15 -16.52
N ASP A 33 -13.29 -2.56 -17.05
CA ASP A 33 -13.23 -1.22 -17.63
C ASP A 33 -13.15 -0.15 -16.52
N ASP A 34 -11.93 0.12 -16.06
CA ASP A 34 -11.66 1.25 -15.16
C ASP A 34 -11.41 2.52 -15.97
N LYS A 35 -12.48 3.18 -16.39
CA LYS A 35 -12.45 4.44 -17.17
C LYS A 35 -11.63 5.55 -16.51
N LYS A 36 -11.44 5.48 -15.20
CA LYS A 36 -10.64 6.44 -14.43
C LYS A 36 -9.18 5.99 -14.26
N MET A 37 -8.82 4.84 -14.81
CA MET A 37 -7.48 4.25 -14.73
C MET A 37 -6.89 4.26 -13.31
N ARG A 38 -7.71 3.96 -12.31
CA ARG A 38 -7.30 4.00 -10.90
C ARG A 38 -6.49 2.80 -10.48
N MET A 39 -6.69 1.65 -11.14
CA MET A 39 -6.05 0.38 -10.82
C MET A 39 -5.09 -0.02 -11.93
N GLN A 40 -4.07 -0.79 -11.56
CA GLN A 40 -3.17 -1.43 -12.51
C GLN A 40 -3.74 -2.80 -12.91
N HIS A 41 -3.69 -3.10 -14.20
CA HIS A 41 -4.17 -4.37 -14.74
C HIS A 41 -3.02 -5.08 -15.44
N PHE A 42 -2.78 -6.32 -15.08
CA PHE A 42 -1.76 -7.16 -15.68
C PHE A 42 -2.37 -8.50 -16.05
N TYR A 43 -1.93 -9.09 -17.16
CA TYR A 43 -2.22 -10.49 -17.42
C TYR A 43 -1.55 -11.36 -16.36
N ASP A 44 -2.27 -12.36 -15.89
CA ASP A 44 -1.67 -13.41 -15.06
C ASP A 44 -0.81 -14.34 -15.92
N LEU A 45 0.00 -15.18 -15.29
CA LEU A 45 0.94 -16.08 -15.97
C LEU A 45 0.25 -17.11 -16.91
N ASP A 46 -1.01 -17.35 -16.70
CA ASP A 46 -1.81 -18.25 -17.58
C ASP A 46 -2.27 -17.58 -18.88
N GLY A 47 -2.03 -16.27 -19.03
CA GLY A 47 -2.44 -15.49 -20.19
C GLY A 47 -3.94 -15.34 -20.40
N LYS A 48 -4.76 -15.80 -19.43
CA LYS A 48 -6.23 -15.79 -19.50
C LYS A 48 -6.84 -14.89 -18.45
N ASN A 49 -6.32 -14.96 -17.24
CA ASN A 49 -6.81 -14.17 -16.12
C ASN A 49 -6.10 -12.81 -16.02
N MET A 50 -6.75 -11.90 -15.36
CA MET A 50 -6.21 -10.57 -15.07
C MET A 50 -5.82 -10.48 -13.58
N ASN A 51 -4.71 -9.84 -13.31
CA ASN A 51 -4.30 -9.39 -12.00
C ASN A 51 -4.62 -7.90 -11.87
N ILE A 52 -5.50 -7.56 -10.96
CA ILE A 52 -5.86 -6.16 -10.67
C ILE A 52 -5.12 -5.75 -9.42
N CYS A 53 -4.35 -4.68 -9.52
CA CYS A 53 -3.49 -4.21 -8.43
C CYS A 53 -3.77 -2.77 -8.06
N GLY A 54 -3.82 -2.51 -6.75
CA GLY A 54 -3.73 -1.18 -6.17
C GLY A 54 -2.40 -1.04 -5.42
N THR A 55 -1.71 0.07 -5.59
CA THR A 55 -0.37 0.29 -5.03
C THR A 55 -0.33 1.56 -4.21
N VAL A 56 0.20 1.49 -3.00
CA VAL A 56 0.62 2.63 -2.17
C VAL A 56 2.13 2.76 -2.28
N GLN A 57 2.61 3.92 -2.73
CA GLN A 57 4.02 4.14 -3.04
C GLN A 57 4.91 4.13 -1.78
N SER A 58 4.42 4.64 -0.66
CA SER A 58 5.14 4.70 0.61
C SER A 58 4.34 4.04 1.73
N ALA A 59 4.70 2.85 2.11
CA ALA A 59 4.11 2.11 3.23
C ALA A 59 5.12 1.98 4.39
N GLY A 60 5.91 0.93 4.43
CA GLY A 60 6.97 0.76 5.42
C GLY A 60 8.01 1.89 5.39
N ALA A 61 8.27 2.45 4.20
CA ALA A 61 9.13 3.62 4.07
C ALA A 61 8.59 4.84 4.84
N SER A 62 7.27 5.03 4.89
CA SER A 62 6.65 6.10 5.67
C SER A 62 6.82 5.88 7.17
N LEU A 63 6.69 4.65 7.62
CA LEU A 63 6.90 4.29 9.02
C LEU A 63 8.36 4.48 9.43
N GLU A 64 9.29 4.09 8.57
CA GLU A 64 10.72 4.28 8.80
C GLU A 64 11.08 5.78 8.85
N TRP A 65 10.53 6.55 7.92
CA TRP A 65 10.68 8.01 7.92
C TRP A 65 10.15 8.63 9.23
N ALA A 66 8.96 8.26 9.66
CA ALA A 66 8.36 8.77 10.90
C ALA A 66 9.24 8.40 12.12
N LYS A 67 9.69 7.15 12.20
CA LYS A 67 10.61 6.72 13.26
C LYS A 67 11.88 7.56 13.27
N ASN A 68 12.53 7.73 12.12
CA ASN A 68 13.82 8.41 12.03
C ASN A 68 13.73 9.91 12.34
N ASN A 69 12.59 10.54 12.04
CA ASN A 69 12.40 11.98 12.28
C ASN A 69 11.84 12.30 13.67
N PHE A 70 10.97 11.46 14.22
CA PHE A 70 10.32 11.75 15.49
C PHE A 70 10.84 10.93 16.66
N LEU A 71 11.37 9.72 16.41
CA LEU A 71 11.79 8.77 17.44
C LEU A 71 13.13 8.08 17.07
N PRO A 72 14.18 8.83 16.72
CA PRO A 72 15.40 8.27 16.15
C PRO A 72 16.10 7.28 17.07
N ASN A 73 15.97 7.45 18.38
CA ASN A 73 16.64 6.64 19.40
C ASN A 73 15.82 5.42 19.86
N LYS A 74 14.63 5.18 19.27
CA LYS A 74 13.78 4.05 19.62
C LYS A 74 13.81 2.97 18.56
N SER A 75 13.79 1.73 18.98
CA SER A 75 13.52 0.59 18.11
C SER A 75 12.03 0.48 17.77
N PHE A 76 11.69 -0.18 16.67
CA PHE A 76 10.27 -0.43 16.32
C PHE A 76 9.53 -1.18 17.43
N LYS A 77 10.19 -2.10 18.11
CA LYS A 77 9.62 -2.87 19.22
C LYS A 77 9.27 -2.00 20.44
N GLU A 78 10.06 -0.98 20.71
CA GLU A 78 9.77 -0.02 21.77
C GLU A 78 8.61 0.89 21.39
N ILE A 79 8.60 1.37 20.14
CA ILE A 79 7.50 2.17 19.59
C ILE A 79 6.18 1.40 19.67
N GLU A 80 6.16 0.15 19.24
CA GLU A 80 4.97 -0.71 19.30
C GLU A 80 4.42 -0.87 20.73
N ARG A 81 5.31 -1.10 21.70
CA ARG A 81 4.92 -1.19 23.12
C ARG A 81 4.33 0.10 23.68
N GLU A 82 4.82 1.25 23.22
CA GLU A 82 4.29 2.55 23.65
C GLU A 82 2.97 2.86 22.97
N LEU A 83 2.85 2.61 21.66
CA LEU A 83 1.63 2.81 20.91
C LEU A 83 0.48 1.98 21.44
N ALA A 84 0.72 0.77 21.94
CA ALA A 84 -0.29 -0.07 22.55
C ALA A 84 -0.95 0.54 23.82
N LYS A 85 -0.31 1.55 24.41
CA LYS A 85 -0.80 2.27 25.61
C LYS A 85 -1.49 3.59 25.29
N ILE A 86 -1.35 4.07 24.06
CA ILE A 86 -1.87 5.37 23.64
C ILE A 86 -3.19 5.17 22.90
N PRO A 87 -4.27 5.84 23.31
CA PRO A 87 -5.53 5.77 22.60
C PRO A 87 -5.39 6.40 21.19
N PHE A 88 -6.09 5.82 20.22
CA PHE A 88 -6.11 6.35 18.86
C PHE A 88 -6.65 7.78 18.84
N ASN A 89 -5.86 8.69 18.28
CA ASN A 89 -6.25 10.08 18.11
C ASN A 89 -6.88 10.30 16.72
N LYS A 90 -8.21 10.39 16.67
CA LYS A 90 -8.97 10.61 15.44
C LYS A 90 -8.84 12.02 14.81
N HIS A 91 -8.20 12.93 15.51
CA HIS A 91 -8.01 14.33 15.03
C HIS A 91 -6.72 14.50 14.23
N ILE A 92 -5.86 13.47 14.20
CA ILE A 92 -4.63 13.50 13.42
C ILE A 92 -4.83 12.62 12.18
N LEU A 93 -4.68 13.22 11.00
CA LEU A 93 -4.67 12.54 9.72
C LEU A 93 -3.31 12.71 9.06
N ALA A 94 -2.67 11.62 8.71
CA ALA A 94 -1.44 11.61 7.94
C ALA A 94 -1.70 11.00 6.55
N LEU A 95 -1.24 11.69 5.51
CA LEU A 95 -1.26 11.20 4.13
C LEU A 95 0.18 10.81 3.75
N PRO A 96 0.49 9.52 3.60
CA PRO A 96 1.86 9.04 3.43
C PRO A 96 2.36 9.14 1.98
N PHE A 97 2.10 10.25 1.29
CA PHE A 97 2.49 10.47 -0.10
C PHE A 97 3.90 11.04 -0.25
N PHE A 98 4.87 10.48 0.49
CA PHE A 98 6.25 11.01 0.53
C PHE A 98 7.01 10.87 -0.79
N MET A 99 6.61 9.96 -1.66
CA MET A 99 7.27 9.69 -2.94
C MET A 99 6.29 9.81 -4.11
N GLY A 100 5.29 10.67 -3.98
CA GLY A 100 4.15 10.68 -4.89
C GLY A 100 3.21 9.51 -4.64
N GLU A 101 2.17 9.39 -5.44
CA GLU A 101 1.22 8.29 -5.32
C GLU A 101 0.85 7.71 -6.69
N ARG A 102 0.54 6.43 -6.72
CA ARG A 102 0.08 5.72 -7.91
C ARG A 102 -1.42 5.53 -7.85
N THR A 103 -1.89 4.52 -7.23
CA THR A 103 -3.30 4.17 -7.15
C THR A 103 -3.96 4.87 -5.96
N PRO A 104 -5.07 5.56 -6.13
CA PRO A 104 -5.85 5.80 -7.35
C PRO A 104 -5.50 7.12 -8.06
N HIS A 105 -4.47 7.85 -7.64
CA HIS A 105 -4.25 9.24 -8.00
C HIS A 105 -3.35 9.44 -9.22
N TRP A 106 -2.38 8.54 -9.45
CA TRP A 106 -1.41 8.61 -10.55
C TRP A 106 -0.69 9.96 -10.63
N ASP A 107 -0.30 10.48 -9.48
CA ASP A 107 0.30 11.80 -9.37
C ASP A 107 1.65 11.71 -8.66
N ILE A 108 2.71 11.79 -9.44
CA ILE A 108 4.10 11.78 -8.93
C ILE A 108 4.47 13.06 -8.19
N ALA A 109 3.71 14.14 -8.41
CA ALA A 109 3.92 15.43 -7.73
C ALA A 109 3.09 15.56 -6.45
N ARG A 110 2.24 14.58 -6.12
CA ARG A 110 1.54 14.53 -4.84
C ARG A 110 2.50 14.15 -3.72
N PHE A 111 3.06 15.16 -3.13
CA PHE A 111 3.77 15.00 -1.87
C PHE A 111 2.78 15.21 -0.71
N GLY A 112 2.73 14.26 0.21
CA GLY A 112 1.92 14.40 1.41
C GLY A 112 2.44 15.55 2.26
N HIS A 113 1.72 16.64 2.23
CA HIS A 113 1.94 17.75 3.13
C HIS A 113 0.68 17.94 3.97
N ARG A 114 0.75 17.52 5.19
CA ARG A 114 0.15 18.08 6.40
C ARG A 114 -0.11 17.02 7.43
N ILE A 115 0.59 17.14 8.50
CA ILE A 115 0.10 16.76 9.82
C ILE A 115 -0.67 17.99 10.31
N SER A 116 -1.96 17.93 10.36
CA SER A 116 -2.81 18.96 10.97
C SER A 116 -3.49 18.37 12.18
#